data_e45d056c408cefc330c877668ea8f4f9
#
_entry.id   e45d056c408cefc330c877668ea8f4f9
#
_cell.length_a   1.000
_cell.length_b   1.000
_cell.length_c   1.000
_cell.angle_alpha   90.00
_cell.angle_beta   90.00
_cell.angle_gamma   90.00
#
_symmetry.space_group_name_H-M   'P 1'
#
loop_
_entity.id
_entity.type
_entity.pdbx_description
1 polymer ?
#
loop_
_entity_poly.entity_id
_entity_poly.type
_entity_poly.pdbx_seq_one_letter_code
_entity_poly.pdbx_strand_id
1 'polypeptide(L)'
;MLEAILSIDTPMDWKKEAIQKYHAKISVIDCLPFDKKGNRDLVTIEVDPEHSQMLIDDVKKNAHVQDVDLTAVDAGVLKGAVATIDCVACCRMVEKHAFLIDARLDDKGMTVWTLLASDKESVRDLIRKLETHRYHVELQKLTSIDNQELMTSRQEDILHIAYERGYFDYPKRISLRDLAGMFGISISTLSEMLRKGQRKIMEEYFAEPDK
;
A
#
# COMPACT_ATOMS: atom_id res chain seq x y z
N MET A 1 -4.75 -16.40 9.08
CA MET A 1 -5.16 -15.22 8.28
C MET A 1 -4.74 -15.43 6.84
N LEU A 2 -5.41 -14.79 5.91
CA LEU A 2 -5.10 -14.86 4.48
C LEU A 2 -4.74 -13.47 3.96
N GLU A 3 -3.71 -13.38 3.16
CA GLU A 3 -3.43 -12.23 2.30
C GLU A 3 -4.10 -12.45 0.95
N ALA A 4 -4.87 -11.49 0.50
CA ALA A 4 -5.48 -11.48 -0.83
C ALA A 4 -5.05 -10.24 -1.59
N ILE A 5 -4.66 -10.42 -2.87
CA ILE A 5 -4.39 -9.32 -3.78
C ILE A 5 -5.49 -9.32 -4.84
N LEU A 6 -6.25 -8.24 -4.89
CA LEU A 6 -7.34 -8.03 -5.84
C LEU A 6 -6.97 -6.92 -6.83
N SER A 7 -7.19 -7.15 -8.12
CA SER A 7 -7.17 -6.11 -9.14
C SER A 7 -8.62 -5.71 -9.44
N ILE A 8 -8.92 -4.43 -9.37
CA ILE A 8 -10.28 -3.90 -9.45
C ILE A 8 -10.34 -2.87 -10.57
N ASP A 9 -11.17 -3.14 -11.57
CA ASP A 9 -11.49 -2.14 -12.60
C ASP A 9 -12.63 -1.25 -12.10
N THR A 10 -12.29 0.00 -11.85
CA THR A 10 -13.25 1.02 -11.44
C THR A 10 -13.71 1.78 -12.68
N PRO A 11 -14.97 1.59 -13.14
CA PRO A 11 -15.47 2.33 -14.30
C PRO A 11 -15.52 3.82 -13.98
N MET A 12 -15.11 4.66 -14.95
CA MET A 12 -15.15 6.13 -14.88
C MET A 12 -14.28 6.75 -13.78
N ASP A 13 -13.22 6.07 -13.36
CA ASP A 13 -12.24 6.65 -12.43
C ASP A 13 -11.40 7.71 -13.13
N TRP A 14 -11.40 8.93 -12.61
CA TRP A 14 -10.58 10.03 -13.11
C TRP A 14 -9.09 9.69 -13.16
N LYS A 15 -8.63 8.82 -12.24
CA LYS A 15 -7.24 8.35 -12.18
C LYS A 15 -6.88 7.55 -13.42
N LYS A 16 -7.77 6.64 -13.82
CA LYS A 16 -7.59 5.84 -15.04
C LYS A 16 -7.54 6.72 -16.29
N GLU A 17 -8.43 7.71 -16.39
CA GLU A 17 -8.40 8.68 -17.48
C GLU A 17 -7.11 9.48 -17.52
N ALA A 18 -6.62 9.93 -16.37
CA ALA A 18 -5.36 10.68 -16.26
C ALA A 18 -4.14 9.83 -16.67
N ILE A 19 -4.09 8.56 -16.26
CA ILE A 19 -3.03 7.63 -16.64
C ILE A 19 -3.06 7.39 -18.15
N GLN A 20 -4.22 7.11 -18.71
CA GLN A 20 -4.35 6.78 -20.15
C GLN A 20 -4.07 7.98 -21.07
N LYS A 21 -4.52 9.17 -20.68
CA LYS A 21 -4.43 10.38 -21.52
C LYS A 21 -3.11 11.11 -21.38
N TYR A 22 -2.58 11.19 -20.17
CA TYR A 22 -1.41 12.01 -19.85
C TYR A 22 -0.19 11.18 -19.45
N HIS A 23 -0.30 9.82 -19.43
CA HIS A 23 0.73 8.92 -18.90
C HIS A 23 1.15 9.30 -17.47
N ALA A 24 0.19 9.83 -16.69
CA ALA A 24 0.44 10.28 -15.35
C ALA A 24 0.72 9.08 -14.41
N LYS A 25 1.66 9.26 -13.48
CA LYS A 25 1.84 8.33 -12.36
C LYS A 25 1.09 8.89 -11.16
N ILE A 26 0.18 8.13 -10.60
CA ILE A 26 -0.66 8.57 -9.48
C ILE A 26 -0.41 7.67 -8.28
N SER A 27 0.00 8.27 -7.18
CA SER A 27 0.13 7.61 -5.89
C SER A 27 -0.96 8.13 -4.95
N VAL A 28 -1.80 7.25 -4.45
CA VAL A 28 -2.79 7.57 -3.42
C VAL A 28 -2.10 7.42 -2.07
N ILE A 29 -1.94 8.54 -1.36
CA ILE A 29 -1.28 8.59 -0.05
C ILE A 29 -2.26 8.15 1.04
N ASP A 30 -3.52 8.62 0.94
CA ASP A 30 -4.57 8.34 1.89
C ASP A 30 -5.95 8.49 1.23
N CYS A 31 -6.95 7.83 1.76
CA CYS A 31 -8.32 7.87 1.28
C CYS A 31 -9.28 7.97 2.47
N LEU A 32 -9.97 9.09 2.57
CA LEU A 32 -10.91 9.35 3.64
C LEU A 32 -12.35 9.33 3.11
N PRO A 33 -13.30 8.79 3.89
CA PRO A 33 -14.72 8.92 3.56
C PRO A 33 -15.10 10.39 3.42
N PHE A 34 -15.80 10.72 2.32
CA PHE A 34 -16.33 12.05 2.05
C PHE A 34 -17.82 11.94 1.77
N ASP A 35 -18.63 12.70 2.49
CA ASP A 35 -20.08 12.59 2.45
C ASP A 35 -20.65 11.17 2.70
N LYS A 36 -21.86 10.90 2.19
CA LYS A 36 -22.55 9.63 2.41
C LYS A 36 -22.05 8.48 1.53
N LYS A 37 -21.48 8.76 0.37
CA LYS A 37 -21.10 7.76 -0.63
C LYS A 37 -19.73 7.98 -1.28
N GLY A 38 -19.17 9.17 -1.17
CA GLY A 38 -17.91 9.55 -1.78
C GLY A 38 -16.70 9.29 -0.91
N ASN A 39 -15.55 9.55 -1.48
CA ASN A 39 -14.26 9.57 -0.80
C ASN A 39 -13.47 10.81 -1.20
N ARG A 40 -12.49 11.13 -0.39
CA ARG A 40 -11.49 12.16 -0.68
C ARG A 40 -10.11 11.51 -0.64
N ASP A 41 -9.50 11.40 -1.81
CA ASP A 41 -8.18 10.84 -1.99
C ASP A 41 -7.14 11.95 -1.84
N LEU A 42 -6.15 11.76 -0.98
CA LEU A 42 -4.94 12.54 -0.95
C LEU A 42 -3.95 11.90 -1.91
N VAL A 43 -3.51 12.66 -2.93
CA VAL A 43 -2.72 12.11 -4.02
C VAL A 43 -1.44 12.90 -4.31
N THR A 44 -0.45 12.19 -4.83
CA THR A 44 0.68 12.75 -5.58
C THR A 44 0.57 12.29 -7.02
N ILE A 45 0.68 13.23 -7.97
CA ILE A 45 0.60 12.96 -9.40
C ILE A 45 1.87 13.46 -10.07
N GLU A 46 2.56 12.57 -10.78
CA GLU A 46 3.68 12.91 -11.64
C GLU A 46 3.20 12.90 -13.08
N VAL A 47 3.40 13.98 -13.79
CA VAL A 47 2.98 14.17 -15.18
C VAL A 47 3.94 15.12 -15.90
N ASP A 48 3.97 15.09 -17.22
CA ASP A 48 4.71 16.08 -17.99
C ASP A 48 4.29 17.50 -17.56
N PRO A 49 5.24 18.40 -17.22
CA PRO A 49 4.95 19.77 -16.78
C PRO A 49 3.99 20.52 -17.70
N GLU A 50 4.08 20.29 -19.01
CA GLU A 50 3.21 20.93 -20.01
C GLU A 50 1.74 20.48 -19.88
N HIS A 51 1.50 19.28 -19.35
CA HIS A 51 0.18 18.72 -19.18
C HIS A 51 -0.46 19.00 -17.80
N SER A 52 0.29 19.54 -16.84
CA SER A 52 -0.16 19.70 -15.46
C SER A 52 -1.49 20.46 -15.34
N GLN A 53 -1.62 21.60 -16.00
CA GLN A 53 -2.84 22.40 -15.94
C GLN A 53 -4.01 21.73 -16.66
N MET A 54 -3.77 21.11 -17.82
CA MET A 54 -4.79 20.38 -18.58
C MET A 54 -5.34 19.20 -17.80
N LEU A 55 -4.47 18.46 -17.09
CA LEU A 55 -4.88 17.37 -16.22
C LEU A 55 -5.79 17.87 -15.09
N ILE A 56 -5.42 18.94 -14.39
CA ILE A 56 -6.26 19.53 -13.34
C ILE A 56 -7.63 19.93 -13.89
N ASP A 57 -7.66 20.56 -15.06
CA ASP A 57 -8.92 21.02 -15.68
C ASP A 57 -9.80 19.86 -16.12
N ASP A 58 -9.21 18.77 -16.59
CA ASP A 58 -9.98 17.56 -16.96
C ASP A 58 -10.49 16.82 -15.73
N VAL A 59 -9.68 16.71 -14.66
CA VAL A 59 -10.15 16.14 -13.39
C VAL A 59 -11.33 16.93 -12.83
N LYS A 60 -11.29 18.26 -12.89
CA LYS A 60 -12.42 19.13 -12.47
C LYS A 60 -13.69 18.94 -13.29
N LYS A 61 -13.55 18.54 -14.56
CA LYS A 61 -14.70 18.31 -15.47
C LYS A 61 -15.26 16.89 -15.38
N ASN A 62 -14.55 15.97 -14.72
CA ASN A 62 -15.01 14.59 -14.60
C ASN A 62 -16.32 14.54 -13.80
N ALA A 63 -17.34 13.86 -14.33
CA ALA A 63 -18.69 13.83 -13.76
C ALA A 63 -18.76 13.17 -12.37
N HIS A 64 -17.77 12.37 -12.01
CA HIS A 64 -17.70 11.68 -10.71
C HIS A 64 -16.85 12.43 -9.69
N VAL A 65 -16.22 13.55 -10.08
CA VAL A 65 -15.44 14.40 -9.20
C VAL A 65 -16.29 15.53 -8.67
N GLN A 66 -16.29 15.71 -7.37
CA GLN A 66 -17.07 16.73 -6.68
C GLN A 66 -16.22 17.95 -6.30
N ASP A 67 -14.97 17.72 -5.89
CA ASP A 67 -14.05 18.77 -5.46
C ASP A 67 -12.61 18.41 -5.83
N VAL A 68 -11.82 19.43 -6.21
CA VAL A 68 -10.41 19.26 -6.60
C VAL A 68 -9.57 20.36 -5.99
N ASP A 69 -8.67 19.96 -5.12
CA ASP A 69 -7.66 20.83 -4.49
C ASP A 69 -6.27 20.26 -4.83
N LEU A 70 -5.83 20.48 -6.07
CA LEU A 70 -4.52 20.05 -6.58
C LEU A 70 -3.64 21.27 -6.83
N THR A 71 -2.42 21.22 -6.32
CA THR A 71 -1.41 22.29 -6.47
C THR A 71 -0.12 21.72 -7.02
N ALA A 72 0.50 22.43 -7.95
CA ALA A 72 1.85 22.12 -8.42
C ALA A 72 2.86 22.46 -7.32
N VAL A 73 3.59 21.45 -6.86
CA VAL A 73 4.65 21.61 -5.85
C VAL A 73 6.04 21.59 -6.46
N ASP A 74 6.18 21.04 -7.66
CA ASP A 74 7.40 21.04 -8.47
C ASP A 74 7.04 20.92 -9.96
N ALA A 75 8.00 21.01 -10.85
CA ALA A 75 7.81 20.82 -12.28
C ALA A 75 7.27 19.40 -12.55
N GLY A 76 6.02 19.32 -13.01
CA GLY A 76 5.36 18.05 -13.30
C GLY A 76 4.91 17.24 -12.06
N VAL A 77 4.98 17.80 -10.86
CA VAL A 77 4.51 17.14 -9.63
C VAL A 77 3.36 17.93 -9.03
N LEU A 78 2.18 17.30 -9.01
CA LEU A 78 0.98 17.83 -8.37
C LEU A 78 0.73 17.09 -7.05
N LYS A 79 0.32 17.81 -6.03
CA LYS A 79 -0.14 17.23 -4.75
C LYS A 79 -1.44 17.86 -4.32
N GLY A 80 -2.25 17.10 -3.64
CA GLY A 80 -3.50 17.61 -3.09
C GLY A 80 -4.58 16.54 -2.95
N ALA A 81 -5.82 17.00 -2.91
CA ALA A 81 -6.96 16.13 -2.65
C ALA A 81 -7.98 16.19 -3.79
N VAL A 82 -8.57 15.05 -4.11
CA VAL A 82 -9.68 14.92 -5.06
C VAL A 82 -10.83 14.21 -4.38
N ALA A 83 -12.00 14.86 -4.30
CA ALA A 83 -13.19 14.26 -3.76
C ALA A 83 -14.09 13.73 -4.89
N THR A 84 -14.58 12.49 -4.74
CA THR A 84 -15.47 11.83 -5.68
C THR A 84 -16.82 11.52 -5.04
N ILE A 85 -17.88 11.46 -5.86
CA ILE A 85 -19.26 11.27 -5.38
C ILE A 85 -19.64 9.81 -5.16
N ASP A 86 -18.99 8.88 -5.83
CA ASP A 86 -19.33 7.46 -5.82
C ASP A 86 -18.06 6.62 -5.65
N CYS A 87 -17.50 6.56 -4.44
CA CYS A 87 -16.53 5.53 -4.13
C CYS A 87 -17.19 4.43 -3.30
N VAL A 88 -17.47 3.35 -3.93
CA VAL A 88 -18.05 2.18 -3.25
C VAL A 88 -16.93 1.28 -2.70
N ALA A 89 -15.71 1.51 -3.15
CA ALA A 89 -14.59 0.61 -2.96
C ALA A 89 -13.90 0.74 -1.61
N CYS A 90 -13.95 1.91 -0.98
CA CYS A 90 -13.16 2.14 0.22
C CYS A 90 -13.71 1.50 1.50
N CYS A 91 -13.61 2.19 2.58
CA CYS A 91 -13.71 1.74 3.96
C CYS A 91 -14.96 0.93 4.32
N ARG A 92 -16.13 1.17 3.71
CA ARG A 92 -17.39 0.55 4.15
C ARG A 92 -17.62 -0.88 3.67
N MET A 93 -16.98 -1.28 2.56
CA MET A 93 -17.11 -2.66 2.08
C MET A 93 -16.05 -3.57 2.66
N VAL A 94 -14.85 -3.04 2.79
CA VAL A 94 -13.70 -3.81 3.28
C VAL A 94 -13.84 -4.11 4.76
N GLU A 95 -14.22 -3.16 5.60
CA GLU A 95 -14.31 -3.27 7.06
C GLU A 95 -15.09 -4.50 7.59
N LYS A 96 -16.05 -5.01 6.81
CA LYS A 96 -16.84 -6.17 7.23
C LYS A 96 -16.23 -7.52 6.87
N HIS A 97 -15.34 -7.55 5.88
CA HIS A 97 -14.87 -8.81 5.28
C HIS A 97 -13.36 -8.97 5.34
N ALA A 98 -12.62 -7.86 5.32
CA ALA A 98 -11.17 -7.86 5.33
C ALA A 98 -10.62 -6.51 5.80
N PHE A 99 -9.35 -6.48 6.17
CA PHE A 99 -8.61 -5.24 6.43
C PHE A 99 -7.83 -4.86 5.17
N LEU A 100 -8.00 -3.62 4.71
CA LEU A 100 -7.19 -3.07 3.63
C LEU A 100 -5.82 -2.69 4.18
N ILE A 101 -4.78 -3.29 3.63
CA ILE A 101 -3.38 -3.02 4.01
C ILE A 101 -2.75 -2.02 3.07
N ASP A 102 -3.01 -2.18 1.77
CA ASP A 102 -2.46 -1.32 0.73
C ASP A 102 -3.45 -1.17 -0.43
N ALA A 103 -3.47 0.02 -1.04
CA ALA A 103 -4.24 0.31 -2.24
C ALA A 103 -3.41 1.16 -3.19
N ARG A 104 -3.11 0.64 -4.35
CA ARG A 104 -2.31 1.31 -5.37
C ARG A 104 -2.94 1.20 -6.75
N LEU A 105 -2.50 2.02 -7.67
CA LEU A 105 -2.84 1.93 -9.09
C LEU A 105 -1.71 1.23 -9.84
N ASP A 106 -2.08 0.33 -10.75
CA ASP A 106 -1.12 -0.21 -11.70
C ASP A 106 -0.98 0.70 -12.95
N ASP A 107 -0.04 0.34 -13.84
CA ASP A 107 0.22 1.08 -15.08
C ASP A 107 -0.98 1.13 -16.05
N LYS A 108 -1.98 0.29 -15.84
CA LYS A 108 -3.22 0.25 -16.63
C LYS A 108 -4.34 1.08 -15.99
N GLY A 109 -4.10 1.65 -14.80
CA GLY A 109 -5.09 2.38 -14.03
C GLY A 109 -6.07 1.48 -13.30
N MET A 110 -5.72 0.18 -13.10
CA MET A 110 -6.48 -0.72 -12.24
C MET A 110 -6.11 -0.45 -10.79
N THR A 111 -7.10 -0.48 -9.91
CA THR A 111 -6.83 -0.40 -8.48
C THR A 111 -6.44 -1.77 -7.94
N VAL A 112 -5.24 -1.89 -7.40
CA VAL A 112 -4.73 -3.12 -6.80
C VAL A 112 -4.82 -2.98 -5.28
N TRP A 113 -5.59 -3.88 -4.65
CA TRP A 113 -5.73 -3.95 -3.20
C TRP A 113 -4.98 -5.12 -2.62
N THR A 114 -4.23 -4.86 -1.57
CA THR A 114 -3.70 -5.91 -0.67
C THR A 114 -4.55 -5.94 0.59
N LEU A 115 -5.13 -7.08 0.89
CA LEU A 115 -6.09 -7.28 1.95
C LEU A 115 -5.64 -8.38 2.91
N LEU A 116 -5.99 -8.22 4.20
CA LEU A 116 -5.95 -9.31 5.18
C LEU A 116 -7.38 -9.75 5.49
N ALA A 117 -7.66 -11.04 5.31
CA ALA A 117 -8.94 -11.65 5.61
C ALA A 117 -8.82 -12.80 6.62
N SER A 118 -9.87 -13.08 7.36
CA SER A 118 -9.91 -14.20 8.30
C SER A 118 -9.88 -15.54 7.58
N ASP A 119 -10.59 -15.65 6.46
CA ASP A 119 -10.82 -16.87 5.72
C ASP A 119 -11.16 -16.62 4.24
N LYS A 120 -11.24 -17.69 3.44
CA LYS A 120 -11.55 -17.61 2.01
C LYS A 120 -12.96 -17.14 1.71
N GLU A 121 -13.90 -17.36 2.61
CA GLU A 121 -15.30 -16.95 2.44
C GLU A 121 -15.43 -15.43 2.52
N SER A 122 -14.75 -14.82 3.48
CA SER A 122 -14.65 -13.36 3.61
C SER A 122 -14.14 -12.69 2.31
N VAL A 123 -13.12 -13.27 1.67
CA VAL A 123 -12.61 -12.77 0.38
C VAL A 123 -13.64 -12.93 -0.74
N ARG A 124 -14.32 -14.09 -0.82
CA ARG A 124 -15.35 -14.33 -1.82
C ARG A 124 -16.54 -13.39 -1.66
N ASP A 125 -16.96 -13.15 -0.43
CA ASP A 125 -18.09 -12.26 -0.14
C ASP A 125 -17.75 -10.81 -0.51
N LEU A 126 -16.52 -10.38 -0.25
CA LEU A 126 -16.04 -9.06 -0.70
C LEU A 126 -16.07 -8.96 -2.24
N ILE A 127 -15.54 -9.95 -2.95
CA ILE A 127 -15.55 -9.97 -4.42
C ILE A 127 -16.99 -9.91 -4.95
N ARG A 128 -17.89 -10.78 -4.49
CA ARG A 128 -19.29 -10.74 -4.90
C ARG A 128 -19.95 -9.40 -4.67
N LYS A 129 -19.62 -8.76 -3.55
CA LYS A 129 -20.17 -7.46 -3.21
C LYS A 129 -19.67 -6.37 -4.16
N LEU A 130 -18.39 -6.38 -4.50
CA LEU A 130 -17.82 -5.47 -5.49
C LEU A 130 -18.46 -5.67 -6.88
N GLU A 131 -18.61 -6.93 -7.33
CA GLU A 131 -19.25 -7.29 -8.59
C GLU A 131 -20.72 -6.84 -8.65
N THR A 132 -21.46 -6.93 -7.52
CA THR A 132 -22.84 -6.42 -7.43
C THR A 132 -22.93 -4.90 -7.70
N HIS A 133 -21.85 -4.17 -7.40
CA HIS A 133 -21.73 -2.74 -7.68
C HIS A 133 -21.08 -2.45 -9.04
N ARG A 134 -21.02 -3.46 -9.93
CA ARG A 134 -20.48 -3.37 -11.30
C ARG A 134 -18.97 -3.13 -11.38
N TYR A 135 -18.21 -3.42 -10.32
CA TYR A 135 -16.76 -3.49 -10.42
C TYR A 135 -16.36 -4.82 -11.02
N HIS A 136 -15.43 -4.79 -11.95
CA HIS A 136 -14.78 -6.02 -12.40
C HIS A 136 -13.60 -6.31 -11.46
N VAL A 137 -13.61 -7.48 -10.83
CA VAL A 137 -12.63 -7.86 -9.80
C VAL A 137 -11.91 -9.13 -10.19
N GLU A 138 -10.59 -9.09 -10.19
CA GLU A 138 -9.74 -10.23 -10.43
C GLU A 138 -8.92 -10.56 -9.17
N LEU A 139 -9.04 -11.80 -8.70
CA LEU A 139 -8.21 -12.31 -7.62
C LEU A 139 -6.84 -12.70 -8.17
N GLN A 140 -5.83 -11.87 -7.95
CA GLN A 140 -4.46 -12.10 -8.43
C GLN A 140 -3.70 -13.09 -7.55
N LYS A 141 -3.88 -12.99 -6.23
CA LYS A 141 -3.16 -13.81 -5.26
C LYS A 141 -4.02 -14.09 -4.03
N LEU A 142 -3.92 -15.32 -3.51
CA LEU A 142 -4.49 -15.68 -2.21
C LEU A 142 -3.49 -16.57 -1.49
N THR A 143 -2.89 -16.07 -0.42
CA THR A 143 -1.82 -16.74 0.32
C THR A 143 -2.22 -16.86 1.79
N SER A 144 -1.95 -18.01 2.40
CA SER A 144 -2.07 -18.14 3.86
C SER A 144 -0.88 -17.45 4.52
N ILE A 145 -1.17 -16.48 5.37
CA ILE A 145 -0.15 -15.91 6.25
C ILE A 145 -0.02 -16.88 7.41
N ASP A 146 0.95 -17.78 7.32
CA ASP A 146 1.38 -18.54 8.47
C ASP A 146 2.05 -17.58 9.47
N ASN A 147 1.78 -17.76 10.77
CA ASN A 147 2.46 -16.97 11.83
C ASN A 147 3.99 -17.11 11.80
N GLN A 148 4.53 -17.99 10.94
CA GLN A 148 5.96 -18.17 10.71
C GLN A 148 6.57 -17.10 9.78
N GLU A 149 5.76 -16.38 8.99
CA GLU A 149 6.24 -15.30 8.11
C GLU A 149 6.40 -13.96 8.84
N LEU A 150 5.70 -13.76 9.94
CA LEU A 150 5.91 -12.59 10.78
C LEU A 150 7.14 -12.80 11.68
N MET A 151 7.93 -11.76 11.88
CA MET A 151 8.97 -11.80 12.91
C MET A 151 8.32 -12.05 14.27
N THR A 152 8.92 -12.96 15.05
CA THR A 152 8.49 -13.09 16.45
C THR A 152 8.90 -11.84 17.20
N SER A 153 8.13 -11.41 18.21
CA SER A 153 8.46 -10.25 19.05
C SER A 153 9.91 -10.33 19.56
N ARG A 154 10.40 -11.51 19.89
CA ARG A 154 11.80 -11.71 20.33
C ARG A 154 12.82 -11.46 19.20
N GLN A 155 12.50 -11.79 17.96
CA GLN A 155 13.37 -11.50 16.81
C GLN A 155 13.41 -10.00 16.50
N GLU A 156 12.25 -9.36 16.62
CA GLU A 156 12.10 -7.92 16.44
C GLU A 156 12.88 -7.15 17.51
N ASP A 157 12.73 -7.51 18.78
CA ASP A 157 13.49 -6.92 19.89
C ASP A 157 15.00 -7.04 19.69
N ILE A 158 15.48 -8.22 19.26
CA ILE A 158 16.89 -8.47 19.01
C ILE A 158 17.41 -7.61 17.86
N LEU A 159 16.66 -7.48 16.77
CA LEU A 159 17.05 -6.63 15.64
C LEU A 159 17.06 -5.15 16.02
N HIS A 160 16.03 -4.71 16.73
CA HIS A 160 15.91 -3.33 17.19
C HIS A 160 17.09 -2.95 18.10
N ILE A 161 17.37 -3.77 19.10
CA ILE A 161 18.52 -3.53 20.02
C ILE A 161 19.85 -3.60 19.26
N ALA A 162 20.01 -4.54 18.32
CA ALA A 162 21.22 -4.61 17.50
C ALA A 162 21.42 -3.34 16.66
N TYR A 163 20.33 -2.79 16.11
CA TYR A 163 20.35 -1.52 15.38
C TYR A 163 20.70 -0.35 16.29
N GLU A 164 20.04 -0.17 17.41
CA GLU A 164 20.30 0.94 18.36
C GLU A 164 21.72 0.91 18.92
N ARG A 165 22.26 -0.29 19.17
CA ARG A 165 23.62 -0.47 19.67
C ARG A 165 24.70 -0.32 18.60
N GLY A 166 24.31 -0.12 17.34
CA GLY A 166 25.23 0.11 16.22
C GLY A 166 25.94 -1.15 15.75
N TYR A 167 25.31 -2.31 15.87
CA TYR A 167 25.84 -3.54 15.29
C TYR A 167 25.94 -3.48 13.77
N PHE A 168 25.03 -2.74 13.15
CA PHE A 168 24.96 -2.55 11.68
C PHE A 168 25.74 -1.33 11.21
N ASP A 169 26.31 -0.54 12.10
CA ASP A 169 27.11 0.64 11.74
C ASP A 169 28.46 0.26 11.13
N TYR A 170 29.04 1.21 10.42
CA TYR A 170 30.42 1.12 9.98
C TYR A 170 31.22 2.34 10.45
N PRO A 171 32.26 2.16 11.30
CA PRO A 171 32.64 0.92 11.99
C PRO A 171 31.57 0.50 13.03
N LYS A 172 31.49 -0.81 13.28
CA LYS A 172 30.55 -1.35 14.29
C LYS A 172 30.86 -0.81 15.68
N ARG A 173 29.80 -0.40 16.40
CA ARG A 173 29.92 0.08 17.78
C ARG A 173 29.83 -1.03 18.82
N ILE A 174 29.28 -2.19 18.48
CA ILE A 174 29.20 -3.38 19.34
C ILE A 174 29.56 -4.64 18.57
N SER A 175 30.23 -5.59 19.24
CA SER A 175 30.53 -6.89 18.63
C SER A 175 29.37 -7.87 18.74
N LEU A 176 29.35 -8.88 17.86
CA LEU A 176 28.34 -9.97 17.93
C LEU A 176 28.43 -10.73 19.25
N ARG A 177 29.66 -10.86 19.83
CA ARG A 177 29.89 -11.53 21.11
C ARG A 177 29.28 -10.76 22.27
N ASP A 178 29.48 -9.45 22.32
CA ASP A 178 28.95 -8.61 23.39
C ASP A 178 27.41 -8.54 23.32
N LEU A 179 26.89 -8.44 22.10
CA LEU A 179 25.44 -8.46 21.87
C LEU A 179 24.81 -9.80 22.30
N ALA A 180 25.47 -10.95 22.00
CA ALA A 180 25.03 -12.26 22.44
C ALA A 180 25.02 -12.38 23.97
N GLY A 181 26.06 -11.81 24.62
CA GLY A 181 26.16 -11.74 26.09
C GLY A 181 25.00 -10.95 26.72
N MET A 182 24.56 -9.85 26.10
CA MET A 182 23.40 -9.05 26.58
C MET A 182 22.10 -9.84 26.59
N PHE A 183 21.90 -10.72 25.60
CA PHE A 183 20.71 -11.56 25.49
C PHE A 183 20.81 -12.91 26.20
N GLY A 184 21.98 -13.26 26.75
CA GLY A 184 22.21 -14.54 27.41
C GLY A 184 22.09 -15.74 26.46
N ILE A 185 22.42 -15.57 25.18
CA ILE A 185 22.34 -16.62 24.15
C ILE A 185 23.70 -16.86 23.49
N SER A 186 23.85 -17.99 22.78
CA SER A 186 25.08 -18.27 22.05
C SER A 186 25.26 -17.34 20.84
N ILE A 187 26.55 -17.09 20.48
CA ILE A 187 26.90 -16.28 19.30
C ILE A 187 26.29 -16.86 18.03
N SER A 188 26.23 -18.19 17.90
CA SER A 188 25.63 -18.87 16.75
C SER A 188 24.11 -18.63 16.69
N THR A 189 23.43 -18.75 17.83
CA THR A 189 21.98 -18.49 17.92
C THR A 189 21.65 -17.05 17.57
N LEU A 190 22.41 -16.08 18.10
CA LEU A 190 22.21 -14.67 17.77
C LEU A 190 22.45 -14.40 16.27
N SER A 191 23.54 -14.94 15.72
CA SER A 191 23.87 -14.79 14.30
C SER A 191 22.75 -15.32 13.39
N GLU A 192 22.17 -16.46 13.72
CA GLU A 192 21.04 -17.03 12.98
C GLU A 192 19.78 -16.16 13.09
N MET A 193 19.46 -15.66 14.30
CA MET A 193 18.30 -14.79 14.51
C MET A 193 18.43 -13.48 13.75
N LEU A 194 19.61 -12.83 13.80
CA LEU A 194 19.87 -11.60 13.05
C LEU A 194 19.75 -11.84 11.54
N ARG A 195 20.32 -12.93 11.01
CA ARG A 195 20.24 -13.26 9.59
C ARG A 195 18.80 -13.53 9.13
N LYS A 196 18.00 -14.25 9.93
CA LYS A 196 16.59 -14.51 9.62
C LYS A 196 15.79 -13.21 9.62
N GLY A 197 16.01 -12.34 10.60
CA GLY A 197 15.34 -11.06 10.69
C GLY A 197 15.74 -10.10 9.58
N GLN A 198 17.04 -9.98 9.27
CA GLN A 198 17.50 -9.18 8.11
C GLN A 198 16.88 -9.66 6.81
N ARG A 199 16.80 -10.97 6.59
CA ARG A 199 16.19 -11.54 5.40
C ARG A 199 14.71 -11.11 5.29
N LYS A 200 13.96 -11.15 6.38
CA LYS A 200 12.55 -10.72 6.39
C LYS A 200 12.39 -9.24 6.04
N ILE A 201 13.21 -8.38 6.63
CA ILE A 201 13.20 -6.94 6.30
C ILE A 201 13.52 -6.71 4.82
N MET A 202 14.49 -7.45 4.27
CA MET A 202 14.83 -7.36 2.86
C MET A 202 13.70 -7.87 1.96
N GLU A 203 13.06 -8.99 2.34
CA GLU A 203 11.91 -9.54 1.62
C GLU A 203 10.74 -8.55 1.61
N GLU A 204 10.43 -7.89 2.73
CA GLU A 204 9.44 -6.83 2.81
C GLU A 204 9.82 -5.62 1.95
N TYR A 205 11.06 -5.15 2.05
CA TYR A 205 11.54 -3.99 1.30
C TYR A 205 11.53 -4.21 -0.22
N PHE A 206 11.93 -5.40 -0.68
CA PHE A 206 11.95 -5.75 -2.10
C PHE A 206 10.62 -6.31 -2.62
N ALA A 207 9.68 -6.70 -1.75
CA ALA A 207 8.33 -7.08 -2.12
C ALA A 207 7.45 -5.84 -2.38
N GLU A 208 7.84 -4.65 -1.88
CA GLU A 208 7.24 -3.38 -2.30
C GLU A 208 7.62 -3.15 -3.78
N PRO A 209 6.67 -3.19 -4.73
CA PRO A 209 6.98 -2.89 -6.11
C PRO A 209 7.24 -1.39 -6.25
N ASP A 210 8.43 -1.09 -6.72
CA ASP A 210 8.95 0.20 -7.20
C ASP A 210 8.65 1.42 -6.29
N LYS A 211 9.69 1.78 -5.52
CA LYS A 211 9.87 3.18 -5.10
C LYS A 211 10.41 3.99 -6.25
#